data_a7c99bfc2960b0e49e90e0d579102ddf
#
_entry.id   a7c99bfc2960b0e49e90e0d579102ddf
#
_cell.length_a   1.000
_cell.length_b   1.000
_cell.length_c   1.000
_cell.angle_alpha   90.00
_cell.angle_beta   90.00
_cell.angle_gamma   90.00
#
_symmetry.space_group_name_H-M   'P 1'
#
loop_
_entity.id
_entity.type
_entity.pdbx_description
1 polymer ?
#
loop_
_entity_poly.entity_id
_entity_poly.type
_entity_poly.pdbx_seq_one_letter_code
_entity_poly.pdbx_strand_id
1 'polypeptide(L)'
;LWGSFYANGQLRSKRNYKNNKEEGLWEQFHQNGKLKSRRNYNNGTPQGSFKEFYENGQLRSKRNYKNNKKEGLWEQFHQNGQFRSRKNYINGKLHGLWELYHKNGQLHLKTNYKNNKREGFLEEFSKNGQLRSRRSS
;
A
#
# COMPACT_ATOMS: atom_id res chain seq x y z
N LEU A 1 -3.07 -24.64 -8.81
CA LEU A 1 -3.57 -24.03 -7.58
C LEU A 1 -2.91 -24.69 -6.37
N TRP A 2 -2.39 -23.89 -5.49
CA TRP A 2 -1.70 -24.37 -4.31
C TRP A 2 -2.20 -23.62 -3.08
N GLY A 3 -2.43 -24.34 -1.97
CA GLY A 3 -3.00 -23.73 -0.78
C GLY A 3 -2.37 -24.23 0.50
N SER A 4 -2.49 -23.44 1.56
CA SER A 4 -2.09 -23.83 2.91
C SER A 4 -3.18 -23.41 3.90
N PHE A 5 -3.16 -24.04 5.09
CA PHE A 5 -4.22 -23.88 6.08
C PHE A 5 -3.64 -23.57 7.45
N TYR A 6 -4.40 -22.79 8.24
CA TYR A 6 -4.12 -22.59 9.66
C TYR A 6 -4.51 -23.85 10.46
N ALA A 7 -4.00 -23.95 11.68
CA ALA A 7 -4.32 -25.06 12.57
C ALA A 7 -5.82 -25.18 12.85
N ASN A 8 -6.57 -24.07 12.79
CA ASN A 8 -8.03 -24.07 13.00
C ASN A 8 -8.83 -24.52 11.79
N GLY A 9 -8.16 -24.94 10.69
CA GLY A 9 -8.81 -25.40 9.48
C GLY A 9 -9.12 -24.31 8.47
N GLN A 10 -8.97 -23.04 8.81
CA GLN A 10 -9.21 -21.94 7.89
C GLN A 10 -8.09 -21.85 6.85
N LEU A 11 -8.45 -21.50 5.62
CA LEU A 11 -7.49 -21.28 4.53
C LEU A 11 -6.56 -20.13 4.90
N ARG A 12 -5.25 -20.39 4.80
CA ARG A 12 -4.23 -19.36 5.07
C ARG A 12 -3.76 -18.67 3.79
N SER A 13 -3.58 -19.44 2.72
CA SER A 13 -3.13 -18.87 1.45
C SER A 13 -3.59 -19.71 0.26
N LYS A 14 -3.75 -19.03 -0.88
CA LYS A 14 -3.97 -19.63 -2.20
C LYS A 14 -3.00 -19.03 -3.18
N ARG A 15 -2.34 -19.86 -3.96
CA ARG A 15 -1.33 -19.44 -4.92
C ARG A 15 -1.45 -20.22 -6.21
N ASN A 16 -0.99 -19.62 -7.30
CA ASN A 16 -0.90 -20.26 -8.59
C ASN A 16 0.54 -20.20 -9.09
N TYR A 17 0.97 -21.28 -9.76
CA TYR A 17 2.30 -21.39 -10.36
C TYR A 17 2.18 -21.85 -11.79
N LYS A 18 3.09 -21.39 -12.65
CA LYS A 18 3.22 -21.83 -14.01
C LYS A 18 4.71 -21.90 -14.34
N ASN A 19 5.17 -23.10 -14.77
CA ASN A 19 6.59 -23.33 -15.07
C ASN A 19 7.50 -22.95 -13.89
N ASN A 20 7.09 -23.33 -12.65
CA ASN A 20 7.79 -23.06 -11.39
C ASN A 20 7.90 -21.58 -11.02
N LYS A 21 7.10 -20.71 -11.66
CA LYS A 21 7.05 -19.28 -11.34
C LYS A 21 5.66 -18.91 -10.90
N GLU A 22 5.58 -17.91 -10.02
CA GLU A 22 4.30 -17.37 -9.57
C GLU A 22 3.53 -16.83 -10.76
N GLU A 23 2.24 -17.18 -10.83
CA GLU A 23 1.38 -16.74 -11.93
C GLU A 23 -0.02 -16.47 -11.42
N GLY A 24 -0.60 -15.33 -11.84
CA GLY A 24 -1.94 -14.98 -11.46
C GLY A 24 -2.09 -14.55 -10.02
N LEU A 25 -3.26 -14.81 -9.47
CA LEU A 25 -3.69 -14.27 -8.18
C LEU A 25 -3.10 -15.04 -7.01
N TRP A 26 -2.51 -14.31 -6.05
CA TRP A 26 -2.05 -14.80 -4.77
C TRP A 26 -2.90 -14.18 -3.68
N GLU A 27 -3.47 -15.00 -2.82
CA GLU A 27 -4.31 -14.53 -1.73
C GLU A 27 -3.85 -15.12 -0.41
N GLN A 28 -3.84 -14.27 0.64
CA GLN A 28 -3.60 -14.69 2.02
C GLN A 28 -4.80 -14.29 2.86
N PHE A 29 -5.08 -15.09 3.89
CA PHE A 29 -6.24 -14.89 4.75
C PHE A 29 -5.82 -14.82 6.21
N HIS A 30 -6.55 -14.01 6.99
CA HIS A 30 -6.43 -14.01 8.44
C HIS A 30 -7.04 -15.27 9.03
N GLN A 31 -6.71 -15.60 10.29
CA GLN A 31 -7.27 -16.76 10.98
C GLN A 31 -8.80 -16.69 11.09
N ASN A 32 -9.38 -15.49 11.04
CA ASN A 32 -10.84 -15.30 11.08
C ASN A 32 -11.50 -15.52 9.73
N GLY A 33 -10.75 -15.92 8.70
CA GLY A 33 -11.27 -16.20 7.36
C GLY A 33 -11.35 -15.00 6.44
N LYS A 34 -11.10 -13.79 6.93
CA LYS A 34 -11.12 -12.58 6.11
C LYS A 34 -9.84 -12.43 5.32
N LEU A 35 -9.94 -11.83 4.15
CA LEU A 35 -8.80 -11.61 3.26
C LEU A 35 -7.76 -10.73 3.96
N LYS A 36 -6.50 -11.18 3.94
CA LYS A 36 -5.36 -10.46 4.50
C LYS A 36 -4.61 -9.69 3.43
N SER A 37 -4.36 -10.33 2.28
CA SER A 37 -3.68 -9.69 1.16
C SER A 37 -4.07 -10.36 -0.16
N ARG A 38 -3.95 -9.58 -1.22
CA ARG A 38 -4.22 -10.03 -2.58
C ARG A 38 -3.24 -9.34 -3.52
N ARG A 39 -2.50 -10.14 -4.29
CA ARG A 39 -1.57 -9.61 -5.27
C ARG A 39 -1.58 -10.47 -6.52
N ASN A 40 -1.12 -9.89 -7.61
CA ASN A 40 -1.09 -10.56 -8.90
C ASN A 40 0.35 -10.70 -9.39
N TYR A 41 0.65 -11.84 -10.01
CA TYR A 41 1.96 -12.12 -10.60
C TYR A 41 1.84 -12.44 -12.07
N ASN A 42 2.85 -12.06 -12.82
CA ASN A 42 3.00 -12.44 -14.21
C ASN A 42 4.42 -12.96 -14.38
N ASN A 43 4.53 -14.26 -14.63
CA ASN A 43 5.81 -14.94 -14.88
C ASN A 43 6.83 -14.66 -13.76
N GLY A 44 6.39 -14.74 -12.51
CA GLY A 44 7.23 -14.56 -11.33
C GLY A 44 7.42 -13.14 -10.86
N THR A 45 6.92 -12.13 -11.59
CA THR A 45 7.04 -10.74 -11.19
C THR A 45 5.71 -10.16 -10.75
N PRO A 46 5.69 -9.31 -9.70
CA PRO A 46 4.47 -8.61 -9.32
C PRO A 46 3.96 -7.73 -10.46
N GLN A 47 2.65 -7.77 -10.68
CA GLN A 47 2.01 -7.00 -11.75
C GLN A 47 0.64 -6.52 -11.29
N GLY A 48 0.38 -5.21 -11.47
CA GLY A 48 -0.90 -4.64 -11.13
C GLY A 48 -1.09 -4.39 -9.64
N SER A 49 -2.32 -4.53 -9.18
CA SER A 49 -2.74 -4.14 -7.84
C SER A 49 -2.28 -5.11 -6.75
N PHE A 50 -1.78 -4.55 -5.65
CA PHE A 50 -1.48 -5.29 -4.42
C PHE A 50 -2.26 -4.63 -3.29
N LYS A 51 -3.13 -5.40 -2.62
CA LYS A 51 -3.96 -4.91 -1.52
C LYS A 51 -3.72 -5.70 -0.26
N GLU A 52 -3.67 -4.99 0.87
CA GLU A 52 -3.58 -5.61 2.20
C GLU A 52 -4.74 -5.11 3.06
N PHE A 53 -5.23 -5.98 3.95
CA PHE A 53 -6.39 -5.70 4.79
C PHE A 53 -6.08 -5.98 6.25
N TYR A 54 -6.67 -5.18 7.14
CA TYR A 54 -6.65 -5.44 8.58
C TYR A 54 -7.58 -6.61 8.90
N GLU A 55 -7.43 -7.18 10.11
CA GLU A 55 -8.29 -8.28 10.57
C GLU A 55 -9.77 -7.89 10.61
N ASN A 56 -10.08 -6.60 10.77
CA ASN A 56 -11.47 -6.11 10.78
C ASN A 56 -12.06 -5.96 9.39
N GLY A 57 -11.30 -6.29 8.33
CA GLY A 57 -11.76 -6.20 6.95
C GLY A 57 -11.49 -4.87 6.26
N GLN A 58 -11.05 -3.85 7.00
CA GLN A 58 -10.72 -2.56 6.41
C GLN A 58 -9.45 -2.63 5.58
N LEU A 59 -9.41 -1.91 4.48
CA LEU A 59 -8.23 -1.82 3.63
C LEU A 59 -7.08 -1.17 4.41
N ARG A 60 -5.92 -1.84 4.41
CA ARG A 60 -4.71 -1.36 5.07
C ARG A 60 -3.78 -0.64 4.11
N SER A 61 -3.59 -1.21 2.91
CA SER A 61 -2.77 -0.59 1.89
C SER A 61 -3.22 -1.00 0.50
N LYS A 62 -2.92 -0.13 -0.46
CA LYS A 62 -3.17 -0.36 -1.87
C LYS A 62 -1.97 0.16 -2.66
N ARG A 63 -1.39 -0.73 -3.47
CA ARG A 63 -0.18 -0.45 -4.24
C ARG A 63 -0.34 -0.98 -5.65
N ASN A 64 0.47 -0.47 -6.55
CA ASN A 64 0.45 -0.92 -7.93
C ASN A 64 1.86 -1.12 -8.46
N TYR A 65 2.02 -2.14 -9.32
CA TYR A 65 3.29 -2.47 -9.97
C TYR A 65 3.09 -2.56 -11.47
N LYS A 66 4.08 -2.10 -12.20
CA LYS A 66 4.12 -2.19 -13.66
C LYS A 66 5.57 -2.46 -14.08
N ASN A 67 5.78 -3.53 -14.87
CA ASN A 67 7.11 -3.93 -15.32
C ASN A 67 8.10 -4.07 -14.15
N ASN A 68 7.64 -4.72 -13.06
CA ASN A 68 8.40 -4.97 -11.84
C ASN A 68 8.86 -3.70 -11.11
N LYS A 69 8.19 -2.57 -11.36
CA LYS A 69 8.47 -1.29 -10.72
C LYS A 69 7.23 -0.76 -10.03
N LYS A 70 7.43 0.00 -8.97
CA LYS A 70 6.34 0.71 -8.32
C LYS A 70 5.75 1.72 -9.30
N GLU A 71 4.41 1.77 -9.37
CA GLU A 71 3.73 2.64 -10.33
C GLU A 71 2.45 3.19 -9.74
N GLY A 72 2.19 4.47 -9.98
CA GLY A 72 0.96 5.10 -9.60
C GLY A 72 0.83 5.37 -8.12
N LEU A 73 -0.41 5.51 -7.68
CA LEU A 73 -0.75 5.92 -6.32
C LEU A 73 -0.57 4.76 -5.35
N TRP A 74 0.17 5.01 -4.25
CA TRP A 74 0.37 4.08 -3.16
C TRP A 74 -0.29 4.67 -1.92
N GLU A 75 -1.26 3.95 -1.38
CA GLU A 75 -2.10 4.42 -0.29
C GLU A 75 -2.04 3.48 0.91
N GLN A 76 -1.95 4.06 2.10
CA GLN A 76 -2.08 3.33 3.35
C GLN A 76 -3.19 3.94 4.18
N PHE A 77 -3.87 3.12 4.97
CA PHE A 77 -5.03 3.52 5.75
C PHE A 77 -4.86 3.13 7.21
N HIS A 78 -5.43 3.94 8.10
CA HIS A 78 -5.60 3.58 9.50
C HIS A 78 -6.73 2.55 9.62
N GLN A 79 -6.81 1.85 10.76
CA GLN A 79 -7.87 0.86 11.00
C GLN A 79 -9.28 1.47 10.95
N ASN A 80 -9.40 2.78 11.18
CA ASN A 80 -10.69 3.48 11.12
C ASN A 80 -11.11 3.86 9.70
N GLY A 81 -10.32 3.47 8.67
CA GLY A 81 -10.63 3.76 7.27
C GLY A 81 -10.09 5.08 6.75
N GLN A 82 -9.55 5.93 7.60
CA GLN A 82 -8.94 7.19 7.17
C GLN A 82 -7.58 6.96 6.55
N PHE A 83 -7.19 7.81 5.61
CA PHE A 83 -5.84 7.75 5.03
C PHE A 83 -4.78 7.88 6.12
N ARG A 84 -3.75 7.05 6.01
CA ARG A 84 -2.54 7.16 6.82
C ARG A 84 -1.43 7.84 6.02
N SER A 85 -1.26 7.44 4.76
CA SER A 85 -0.29 8.04 3.86
C SER A 85 -0.73 7.86 2.41
N ARG A 86 -0.28 8.79 1.57
CA ARG A 86 -0.47 8.72 0.12
C ARG A 86 0.80 9.21 -0.55
N LYS A 87 1.24 8.48 -1.56
CA LYS A 87 2.38 8.88 -2.37
C LYS A 87 2.22 8.31 -3.77
N ASN A 88 2.92 8.90 -4.71
CA ASN A 88 2.81 8.51 -6.10
C ASN A 88 4.18 8.12 -6.67
N TYR A 89 4.18 7.12 -7.53
CA TYR A 89 5.38 6.63 -8.20
C TYR A 89 5.20 6.71 -9.71
N ILE A 90 6.26 7.10 -10.40
CA ILE A 90 6.34 7.00 -11.85
C ILE A 90 7.63 6.24 -12.14
N ASN A 91 7.49 5.09 -12.78
CA ASN A 91 8.62 4.27 -13.23
C ASN A 91 9.56 3.90 -12.07
N GLY A 92 8.99 3.61 -10.91
CA GLY A 92 9.73 3.21 -9.71
C GLY A 92 10.24 4.36 -8.85
N LYS A 93 10.04 5.60 -9.26
CA LYS A 93 10.53 6.77 -8.54
C LYS A 93 9.39 7.58 -7.94
N LEU A 94 9.59 8.10 -6.74
CA LEU A 94 8.64 9.01 -6.12
C LEU A 94 8.48 10.25 -6.99
N HIS A 95 7.22 10.61 -7.28
CA HIS A 95 6.89 11.76 -8.11
C HIS A 95 5.55 12.32 -7.68
N GLY A 96 5.51 13.64 -7.44
CA GLY A 96 4.29 14.31 -7.03
C GLY A 96 4.14 14.38 -5.52
N LEU A 97 2.89 14.52 -5.09
CA LEU A 97 2.54 14.81 -3.70
C LEU A 97 2.74 13.58 -2.81
N TRP A 98 3.34 13.81 -1.64
CA TRP A 98 3.46 12.84 -0.58
C TRP A 98 2.80 13.40 0.68
N GLU A 99 1.85 12.66 1.24
CA GLU A 99 1.04 13.10 2.36
C GLU A 99 0.98 12.06 3.46
N LEU A 100 1.07 12.51 4.71
CA LEU A 100 0.78 11.70 5.90
C LEU A 100 -0.39 12.33 6.64
N TYR A 101 -1.22 11.50 7.26
CA TYR A 101 -2.43 11.94 7.96
C TYR A 101 -2.45 11.45 9.40
N HIS A 102 -2.99 12.27 10.28
CA HIS A 102 -3.31 11.87 11.65
C HIS A 102 -4.51 10.91 11.63
N LYS A 103 -4.71 10.15 12.70
CA LYS A 103 -5.82 9.20 12.81
C LYS A 103 -7.18 9.87 12.68
N ASN A 104 -7.29 11.16 13.01
CA ASN A 104 -8.55 11.92 12.93
C ASN A 104 -8.84 12.39 11.48
N GLY A 105 -8.00 12.04 10.52
CA GLY A 105 -8.19 12.42 9.12
C GLY A 105 -7.54 13.73 8.72
N GLN A 106 -7.00 14.49 9.67
CA GLN A 106 -6.33 15.76 9.37
C GLN A 106 -4.95 15.51 8.81
N LEU A 107 -4.55 16.34 7.86
CA LEU A 107 -3.22 16.29 7.26
C LEU A 107 -2.16 16.51 8.33
N HIS A 108 -1.15 15.64 8.36
CA HIS A 108 -0.04 15.73 9.29
C HIS A 108 1.21 16.29 8.64
N LEU A 109 1.51 15.84 7.42
CA LEU A 109 2.73 16.21 6.71
C LEU A 109 2.47 16.20 5.22
N LYS A 110 3.09 17.14 4.50
CA LYS A 110 2.89 17.29 3.05
C LYS A 110 4.17 17.79 2.41
N THR A 111 4.58 17.15 1.33
CA THR A 111 5.69 17.61 0.51
C THR A 111 5.53 17.07 -0.93
N ASN A 112 6.38 17.54 -1.83
CA ASN A 112 6.43 17.07 -3.20
C ASN A 112 7.75 16.39 -3.51
N TYR A 113 7.71 15.46 -4.46
CA TYR A 113 8.87 14.76 -4.99
C TYR A 113 8.91 14.87 -6.50
N LYS A 114 10.12 14.87 -7.03
CA LYS A 114 10.37 14.76 -8.47
C LYS A 114 11.59 13.86 -8.65
N ASN A 115 11.41 12.73 -9.31
CA ASN A 115 12.47 11.75 -9.55
C ASN A 115 13.21 11.37 -8.26
N ASN A 116 12.46 10.99 -7.20
CA ASN A 116 12.97 10.58 -5.89
C ASN A 116 13.59 11.72 -5.06
N LYS A 117 13.55 12.95 -5.53
CA LYS A 117 14.09 14.08 -4.78
C LYS A 117 12.97 14.97 -4.27
N ARG A 118 13.07 15.38 -3.02
CA ARG A 118 12.10 16.32 -2.45
C ARG A 118 12.23 17.66 -3.13
N GLU A 119 11.09 18.25 -3.50
CA GLU A 119 11.03 19.53 -4.20
C GLU A 119 9.98 20.40 -3.52
N GLY A 120 10.33 21.67 -3.27
CA GLY A 120 9.43 22.60 -2.62
C GLY A 120 9.44 22.49 -1.12
N PHE A 121 8.31 22.85 -0.50
CA PHE A 121 8.21 22.90 0.96
C PHE A 121 7.84 21.56 1.57
N LEU A 122 8.40 21.31 2.75
CA LEU A 122 7.92 20.29 3.66
C LEU A 122 7.10 21.01 4.72
N GLU A 123 5.82 20.68 4.81
CA GLU A 123 4.89 21.31 5.74
C GLU A 123 4.36 20.29 6.74
N GLU A 124 4.35 20.68 8.01
CA GLU A 124 3.87 19.83 9.09
C GLU A 124 2.70 20.51 9.81
N PHE A 125 1.66 19.76 10.11
CA PHE A 125 0.41 20.24 10.69
C PHE A 125 0.08 19.49 11.99
N SER A 126 -0.53 20.20 12.93
CA SER A 126 -1.02 19.61 14.18
C SER A 126 -2.32 18.82 13.93
N LYS A 127 -2.76 18.08 14.96
CA LYS A 127 -3.98 17.28 14.89
C LYS A 127 -5.24 18.11 14.62
N ASN A 128 -5.21 19.41 14.96
CA ASN A 128 -6.34 20.31 14.70
C ASN A 128 -6.22 21.07 13.37
N GLY A 129 -5.23 20.72 12.54
CA GLY A 129 -5.09 21.29 11.21
C GLY A 129 -4.23 22.54 11.10
N GLN A 130 -3.62 22.98 12.20
CA GLN A 130 -2.79 24.19 12.18
C GLN A 130 -1.37 23.87 11.67
N LEU A 131 -0.85 24.74 10.82
CA LEU A 131 0.52 24.65 10.33
C LEU A 131 1.49 24.85 11.49
N ARG A 132 2.40 23.89 11.69
CA ARG A 132 3.41 23.91 12.74
C ARG A 132 4.79 24.30 12.25
N SER A 133 5.16 23.83 11.06
CA SER A 133 6.47 24.12 10.48
C SER A 133 6.40 24.05 8.97
N ARG A 134 7.31 24.80 8.33
CA ARG A 134 7.49 24.79 6.88
C ARG A 134 8.98 24.91 6.61
N ARG A 135 9.51 24.00 5.80
CA ARG A 135 10.93 24.00 5.42
C ARG A 135 11.05 23.81 3.91
N SER A 136 11.96 24.56 3.30
CA SER A 136 12.28 24.36 1.90
C SER A 136 13.28 23.22 1.73
N SER A 137 13.26 22.60 0.55
CA SER A 137 14.20 21.53 0.24
C SER A 137 15.47 22.09 -0.41
#